data_23738935d7fbe02300a792555e23bf6a
#
_entry.id   23738935d7fbe02300a792555e23bf6a
#
_cell.length_a   1.000
_cell.length_b   1.000
_cell.length_c   1.000
_cell.angle_alpha   90.00
_cell.angle_beta   90.00
_cell.angle_gamma   90.00
#
_symmetry.space_group_name_H-M   'P 1'
#
loop_
_entity.id
_entity.type
_entity.pdbx_description
1 polymer ?
#
loop_
_entity_poly.entity_id
_entity_poly.type
_entity_poly.pdbx_seq_one_letter_code
_entity_poly.pdbx_strand_id
1 'polypeptide(L)'
;MAFMEASVNELVASSSHSNLELGGALGGLGQDEREALTALMKAWGDRRGPSTLDRVQLVLHLLRRQPFDTGKGPFQNAPQVVKLRNALVHYSPEWQIGVGASEDEAVKGIARQLEGKFPGNPFFPKGNPFFPDRCLGHGCTEWAWNIVFDLMGEFFKRVGVTPVYNDVRDQLKP
;
A
#
# COMPACT_ATOMS: atom_id res chain seq x y z
N MET A 1 3.20 -2.79 -1.23
CA MET A 1 2.57 -2.07 -2.34
C MET A 1 1.86 -3.03 -3.30
N ALA A 2 2.53 -4.00 -3.90
CA ALA A 2 1.87 -4.97 -4.79
C ALA A 2 0.65 -5.65 -4.16
N PHE A 3 0.74 -6.04 -2.88
CA PHE A 3 -0.37 -6.61 -2.13
C PHE A 3 -1.60 -5.66 -2.08
N MET A 4 -1.40 -4.39 -1.75
CA MET A 4 -2.49 -3.41 -1.67
C MET A 4 -3.11 -3.17 -3.06
N GLU A 5 -2.27 -3.04 -4.09
CA GLU A 5 -2.73 -2.86 -5.47
C GLU A 5 -3.52 -4.08 -5.96
N ALA A 6 -3.00 -5.29 -5.75
CA ALA A 6 -3.67 -6.53 -6.08
C ALA A 6 -5.02 -6.65 -5.37
N SER A 7 -5.07 -6.38 -4.07
CA SER A 7 -6.29 -6.48 -3.27
C SER A 7 -7.40 -5.53 -3.75
N VAL A 8 -7.06 -4.28 -4.08
CA VAL A 8 -8.04 -3.32 -4.62
C VAL A 8 -8.48 -3.70 -6.03
N ASN A 9 -7.53 -4.09 -6.88
CA ASN A 9 -7.85 -4.51 -8.25
C ASN A 9 -8.72 -5.76 -8.26
N GLU A 10 -8.45 -6.73 -7.39
CA GLU A 10 -9.22 -7.95 -7.28
C GLU A 10 -10.66 -7.69 -6.79
N LEU A 11 -10.85 -6.82 -5.78
CA LEU A 11 -12.18 -6.40 -5.36
C LEU A 11 -12.99 -5.87 -6.55
N VAL A 12 -12.38 -4.97 -7.33
CA VAL A 12 -13.04 -4.31 -8.46
C VAL A 12 -13.24 -5.30 -9.62
N ALA A 13 -12.28 -6.17 -9.91
CA ALA A 13 -12.40 -7.20 -10.94
C ALA A 13 -13.48 -8.24 -10.60
N SER A 14 -13.51 -8.69 -9.35
CA SER A 14 -14.51 -9.67 -8.87
C SER A 14 -15.93 -9.13 -8.95
N SER A 15 -16.13 -7.80 -8.85
CA SER A 15 -17.47 -7.19 -8.97
C SER A 15 -18.08 -7.34 -10.36
N SER A 16 -17.27 -7.55 -11.40
CA SER A 16 -17.72 -7.73 -12.79
C SER A 16 -18.07 -9.18 -13.15
N HIS A 17 -17.72 -10.15 -12.30
CA HIS A 17 -18.01 -11.56 -12.53
C HIS A 17 -19.27 -11.96 -11.77
N SER A 18 -20.33 -12.26 -12.52
CA SER A 18 -21.63 -12.71 -11.99
C SER A 18 -21.63 -14.18 -11.48
N ASN A 19 -20.47 -14.85 -11.45
CA ASN A 19 -20.39 -16.23 -11.07
C ASN A 19 -20.62 -16.42 -9.55
N LEU A 20 -21.70 -17.10 -9.23
CA LEU A 20 -22.21 -17.46 -7.91
C LEU A 20 -21.18 -18.14 -6.97
N GLU A 21 -20.09 -18.68 -7.50
CA GLU A 21 -19.05 -19.36 -6.71
C GLU A 21 -18.14 -18.39 -5.93
N LEU A 22 -17.97 -17.14 -6.39
CA LEU A 22 -17.28 -16.07 -5.66
C LEU A 22 -18.24 -15.27 -4.75
N GLY A 23 -19.50 -15.65 -4.71
CA GLY A 23 -20.56 -14.96 -3.95
C GLY A 23 -20.29 -14.82 -2.45
N GLY A 24 -19.41 -15.65 -1.87
CA GLY A 24 -19.00 -15.52 -0.47
C GLY A 24 -18.19 -14.24 -0.19
N ALA A 25 -17.24 -13.92 -1.05
CA ALA A 25 -16.35 -12.77 -0.83
C ALA A 25 -17.03 -11.41 -1.03
N LEU A 26 -17.99 -11.31 -1.98
CA LEU A 26 -18.72 -10.07 -2.29
C LEU A 26 -20.14 -10.04 -1.71
N GLY A 27 -20.48 -10.96 -0.83
CA GLY A 27 -21.83 -11.10 -0.25
C GLY A 27 -22.35 -9.85 0.47
N GLY A 28 -21.45 -8.92 0.84
CA GLY A 28 -21.80 -7.66 1.48
C GLY A 28 -22.16 -6.51 0.52
N LEU A 29 -22.05 -6.70 -0.82
CA LEU A 29 -22.34 -5.65 -1.81
C LEU A 29 -23.66 -5.91 -2.53
N GLY A 30 -24.49 -4.86 -2.62
CA GLY A 30 -25.70 -4.85 -3.45
C GLY A 30 -25.39 -4.82 -4.94
N GLN A 31 -26.41 -5.09 -5.78
CA GLN A 31 -26.26 -5.10 -7.24
C GLN A 31 -25.78 -3.74 -7.78
N ASP A 32 -26.36 -2.65 -7.34
CA ASP A 32 -26.00 -1.28 -7.76
C ASP A 32 -24.54 -0.96 -7.41
N GLU A 33 -24.07 -1.41 -6.25
CA GLU A 33 -22.68 -1.23 -5.79
C GLU A 33 -21.69 -2.00 -6.68
N ARG A 34 -22.04 -3.22 -7.08
CA ARG A 34 -21.22 -4.04 -7.99
C ARG A 34 -21.17 -3.41 -9.39
N GLU A 35 -22.28 -2.93 -9.90
CA GLU A 35 -22.36 -2.23 -11.19
C GLU A 35 -21.50 -0.96 -11.18
N ALA A 36 -21.55 -0.19 -10.09
CA ALA A 36 -20.73 1.00 -9.91
C ALA A 36 -19.23 0.66 -9.90
N LEU A 37 -18.81 -0.40 -9.19
CA LEU A 37 -17.41 -0.85 -9.19
C LEU A 37 -16.98 -1.34 -10.57
N THR A 38 -17.85 -2.04 -11.28
CA THR A 38 -17.59 -2.50 -12.65
C THR A 38 -17.40 -1.32 -13.61
N ALA A 39 -18.24 -0.29 -13.49
CA ALA A 39 -18.11 0.94 -14.27
C ALA A 39 -16.79 1.67 -13.95
N LEU A 40 -16.40 1.72 -12.68
CA LEU A 40 -15.14 2.30 -12.23
C LEU A 40 -13.93 1.57 -12.83
N MET A 41 -13.95 0.23 -12.87
CA MET A 41 -12.92 -0.58 -13.48
C MET A 41 -12.76 -0.26 -14.98
N LYS A 42 -13.87 -0.18 -15.71
CA LYS A 42 -13.86 0.19 -17.13
C LYS A 42 -13.30 1.60 -17.36
N ALA A 43 -13.61 2.54 -16.46
CA ALA A 43 -13.09 3.90 -16.54
C ALA A 43 -11.58 4.00 -16.24
N TRP A 44 -11.05 3.12 -15.40
CA TRP A 44 -9.60 3.07 -15.12
C TRP A 44 -8.81 2.52 -16.31
N GLY A 45 -9.35 1.57 -17.08
CA GLY A 45 -8.83 1.04 -18.34
C GLY A 45 -7.30 1.02 -18.46
N ASP A 46 -6.80 1.16 -19.68
CA ASP A 46 -5.35 1.17 -20.00
C ASP A 46 -4.64 2.51 -19.73
N ARG A 47 -5.33 3.48 -19.14
CA ARG A 47 -4.76 4.79 -18.83
C ARG A 47 -4.03 4.74 -17.49
N ARG A 48 -3.05 5.64 -17.31
CA ARG A 48 -2.46 5.92 -15.99
C ARG A 48 -3.57 6.39 -15.06
N GLY A 49 -4.16 5.44 -14.36
CA GLY A 49 -5.22 5.68 -13.40
C GLY A 49 -4.71 6.37 -12.12
N PRO A 50 -5.60 6.67 -11.18
CA PRO A 50 -5.24 7.24 -9.89
C PRO A 50 -4.29 6.31 -9.12
N SER A 51 -3.54 6.87 -8.16
CA SER A 51 -2.65 6.08 -7.31
C SER A 51 -3.45 5.02 -6.52
N THR A 52 -2.79 3.98 -6.04
CA THR A 52 -3.48 2.94 -5.25
C THR A 52 -4.18 3.50 -4.02
N LEU A 53 -3.61 4.51 -3.37
CA LEU A 53 -4.25 5.17 -2.22
C LEU A 53 -5.47 5.99 -2.64
N ASP A 54 -5.42 6.65 -3.80
CA ASP A 54 -6.58 7.35 -4.35
C ASP A 54 -7.68 6.36 -4.75
N ARG A 55 -7.32 5.18 -5.29
CA ARG A 55 -8.28 4.12 -5.60
C ARG A 55 -9.02 3.63 -4.36
N VAL A 56 -8.30 3.43 -3.25
CA VAL A 56 -8.90 3.07 -1.96
C VAL A 56 -9.96 4.10 -1.54
N GLN A 57 -9.62 5.39 -1.61
CA GLN A 57 -10.56 6.46 -1.26
C GLN A 57 -11.74 6.54 -2.23
N LEU A 58 -11.48 6.43 -3.54
CA LEU A 58 -12.52 6.45 -4.58
C LEU A 58 -13.52 5.32 -4.43
N VAL A 59 -13.07 4.10 -4.14
CA VAL A 59 -13.97 2.96 -3.88
C VAL A 59 -14.86 3.23 -2.68
N LEU A 60 -14.32 3.74 -1.58
CA LEU A 60 -15.13 4.08 -0.40
C LEU A 60 -16.16 5.17 -0.72
N HIS A 61 -15.78 6.22 -1.45
CA HIS A 61 -16.70 7.26 -1.88
C HIS A 61 -17.82 6.71 -2.78
N LEU A 62 -17.45 5.88 -3.76
CA LEU A 62 -18.40 5.31 -4.71
C LEU A 62 -19.44 4.43 -4.00
N LEU A 63 -19.00 3.65 -3.02
CA LEU A 63 -19.85 2.79 -2.21
C LEU A 63 -20.53 3.54 -1.05
N ARG A 64 -20.43 4.87 -1.00
CA ARG A 64 -20.98 5.71 0.09
C ARG A 64 -20.52 5.25 1.48
N ARG A 65 -19.31 4.71 1.58
CA ARG A 65 -18.66 4.38 2.85
C ARG A 65 -17.81 5.55 3.32
N GLN A 66 -17.52 5.60 4.63
CA GLN A 66 -16.68 6.66 5.19
C GLN A 66 -15.25 6.56 4.66
N PRO A 67 -14.70 7.59 3.99
CA PRO A 67 -13.31 7.62 3.57
C PRO A 67 -12.35 7.61 4.76
N PHE A 68 -11.09 7.28 4.49
CA PHE A 68 -10.06 7.43 5.52
C PHE A 68 -9.73 8.89 5.77
N ASP A 69 -9.51 9.22 7.03
CA ASP A 69 -8.83 10.46 7.42
C ASP A 69 -7.34 10.31 7.08
N THR A 70 -6.84 11.16 6.20
CA THR A 70 -5.45 11.10 5.73
C THR A 70 -4.43 11.44 6.82
N GLY A 71 -4.85 12.11 7.87
CA GLY A 71 -4.03 12.48 9.02
C GLY A 71 -4.02 11.46 10.16
N LYS A 72 -4.75 10.34 10.02
CA LYS A 72 -4.86 9.32 11.07
C LYS A 72 -4.50 7.92 10.56
N GLY A 73 -4.08 7.06 11.51
CA GLY A 73 -3.88 5.64 11.22
C GLY A 73 -5.18 4.96 10.78
N PRO A 74 -5.10 3.91 9.96
CA PRO A 74 -3.89 3.35 9.36
C PRO A 74 -3.41 4.10 8.09
N PHE A 75 -4.18 5.05 7.54
CA PHE A 75 -3.89 5.71 6.27
C PHE A 75 -2.67 6.65 6.35
N GLN A 76 -2.45 7.32 7.48
CA GLN A 76 -1.42 8.36 7.65
C GLN A 76 -0.01 7.94 7.22
N ASN A 77 0.37 6.70 7.49
CA ASN A 77 1.70 6.19 7.18
C ASN A 77 1.82 5.53 5.79
N ALA A 78 0.70 5.21 5.15
CA ALA A 78 0.69 4.52 3.86
C ALA A 78 1.42 5.29 2.74
N PRO A 79 1.32 6.63 2.62
CA PRO A 79 2.11 7.39 1.65
C PRO A 79 3.62 7.22 1.81
N GLN A 80 4.11 6.98 3.03
CA GLN A 80 5.54 6.77 3.28
C GLN A 80 6.00 5.41 2.78
N VAL A 81 5.16 4.37 2.89
CA VAL A 81 5.44 3.05 2.30
C VAL A 81 5.47 3.14 0.78
N VAL A 82 4.58 3.94 0.17
CA VAL A 82 4.60 4.21 -1.27
C VAL A 82 5.91 4.89 -1.69
N LYS A 83 6.31 5.93 -0.96
CA LYS A 83 7.58 6.64 -1.22
C LYS A 83 8.80 5.73 -1.05
N LEU A 84 8.82 4.90 -0.01
CA LEU A 84 9.89 3.92 0.20
C LEU A 84 9.99 2.96 -0.99
N ARG A 85 8.88 2.37 -1.41
CA ARG A 85 8.87 1.47 -2.58
C ARG A 85 9.38 2.19 -3.84
N ASN A 86 8.95 3.41 -4.08
CA ASN A 86 9.38 4.16 -5.25
C ASN A 86 10.87 4.50 -5.19
N ALA A 87 11.39 4.88 -4.02
CA ALA A 87 12.82 5.09 -3.83
C ALA A 87 13.64 3.81 -4.07
N LEU A 88 13.11 2.64 -3.71
CA LEU A 88 13.76 1.36 -3.97
C LEU A 88 13.74 0.96 -5.45
N VAL A 89 12.61 1.13 -6.12
CA VAL A 89 12.46 0.74 -7.54
C VAL A 89 13.26 1.64 -8.46
N HIS A 90 13.38 2.92 -8.11
CA HIS A 90 14.12 3.92 -8.88
C HIS A 90 15.49 4.23 -8.27
N TYR A 91 15.97 3.37 -7.36
CA TYR A 91 17.27 3.56 -6.75
C TYR A 91 18.38 3.45 -7.79
N SER A 92 19.11 4.55 -7.96
CA SER A 92 20.33 4.59 -8.74
C SER A 92 21.51 4.64 -7.75
N PRO A 93 22.34 3.59 -7.67
CA PRO A 93 23.50 3.62 -6.79
C PRO A 93 24.50 4.66 -7.33
N GLU A 94 24.64 5.76 -6.63
CA GLU A 94 25.75 6.70 -6.86
C GLU A 94 26.97 6.16 -6.11
N TRP A 95 28.04 5.86 -6.85
CA TRP A 95 29.32 5.60 -6.23
C TRP A 95 29.78 6.88 -5.56
N GLN A 96 29.69 6.95 -4.25
CA GLN A 96 30.24 8.05 -3.47
C GLN A 96 31.77 7.98 -3.49
N ILE A 97 32.36 8.41 -4.60
CA ILE A 97 33.79 8.63 -4.71
C ILE A 97 34.01 10.12 -4.38
N GLY A 98 34.23 10.38 -3.09
CA GLY A 98 34.72 11.71 -2.66
C GLY A 98 33.78 12.47 -1.74
N VAL A 99 34.39 13.18 -0.82
CA VAL A 99 33.77 14.16 0.07
C VAL A 99 33.12 15.26 -0.79
N GLY A 100 31.80 15.29 -0.86
CA GLY A 100 31.08 16.36 -1.57
C GLY A 100 30.01 15.91 -2.59
N ALA A 101 29.78 14.60 -2.80
CA ALA A 101 28.68 14.15 -3.62
C ALA A 101 27.33 14.52 -2.95
N SER A 102 26.51 15.32 -3.65
CA SER A 102 25.16 15.65 -3.20
C SER A 102 24.32 14.38 -3.25
N GLU A 103 23.96 13.84 -2.08
CA GLU A 103 22.86 12.86 -2.04
C GLU A 103 21.64 13.48 -2.72
N ASP A 104 20.95 12.68 -3.54
CA ASP A 104 19.68 13.11 -4.11
C ASP A 104 18.75 13.61 -2.99
N GLU A 105 18.21 14.81 -3.15
CA GLU A 105 17.31 15.42 -2.14
C GLU A 105 16.10 14.53 -1.85
N ALA A 106 15.67 13.73 -2.83
CA ALA A 106 14.60 12.76 -2.66
C ALA A 106 14.99 11.64 -1.68
N VAL A 107 16.24 11.14 -1.75
CA VAL A 107 16.77 10.12 -0.83
C VAL A 107 16.93 10.70 0.58
N LYS A 108 17.43 11.93 0.70
CA LYS A 108 17.49 12.64 1.99
C LYS A 108 16.10 12.86 2.57
N GLY A 109 15.13 13.19 1.73
CA GLY A 109 13.74 13.40 2.14
C GLY A 109 13.11 12.14 2.70
N ILE A 110 13.29 10.96 2.04
CA ILE A 110 12.75 9.68 2.52
C ILE A 110 13.48 9.22 3.79
N ALA A 111 14.79 9.35 3.86
CA ALA A 111 15.57 8.97 5.03
C ALA A 111 15.07 9.70 6.30
N ARG A 112 14.87 11.03 6.24
CA ARG A 112 14.34 11.84 7.35
C ARG A 112 12.93 11.42 7.76
N GLN A 113 12.09 11.01 6.80
CA GLN A 113 10.71 10.59 7.08
C GLN A 113 10.63 9.21 7.74
N LEU A 114 11.59 8.34 7.50
CA LEU A 114 11.60 6.96 7.98
C LEU A 114 12.45 6.76 9.22
N GLU A 115 13.43 7.63 9.47
CA GLU A 115 14.31 7.50 10.64
C GLU A 115 13.50 7.51 11.93
N GLY A 116 13.78 6.54 12.80
CA GLY A 116 13.08 6.35 14.07
C GLY A 116 11.71 5.66 14.00
N LYS A 117 11.20 5.30 12.82
CA LYS A 117 9.92 4.60 12.69
C LYS A 117 9.99 3.10 12.92
N PHE A 118 11.17 2.53 12.78
CA PHE A 118 11.44 1.11 12.97
C PHE A 118 12.91 0.90 13.37
N PRO A 119 13.27 -0.25 13.95
CA PRO A 119 14.66 -0.59 14.25
C PRO A 119 15.50 -0.62 12.96
N GLY A 120 16.66 0.04 13.01
CA GLY A 120 17.61 0.00 11.89
C GLY A 120 18.19 -1.40 11.69
N ASN A 121 18.68 -1.65 10.47
CA ASN A 121 19.37 -2.91 10.14
C ASN A 121 20.61 -3.10 11.03
N PRO A 122 20.65 -4.15 11.86
CA PRO A 122 21.76 -4.37 12.82
C PRO A 122 23.07 -4.74 12.15
N PHE A 123 23.05 -5.14 10.88
CA PHE A 123 24.28 -5.53 10.15
C PHE A 123 25.09 -4.33 9.65
N PHE A 124 24.53 -3.11 9.73
CA PHE A 124 25.22 -1.90 9.32
C PHE A 124 25.52 -0.98 10.52
N PRO A 125 26.77 -0.53 10.69
CA PRO A 125 27.13 0.39 11.77
C PRO A 125 26.45 1.75 11.61
N LYS A 126 26.36 2.50 12.73
CA LYS A 126 25.70 3.82 12.79
C LYS A 126 26.31 4.86 11.83
N GLY A 127 27.56 4.67 11.40
CA GLY A 127 28.23 5.56 10.44
C GLY A 127 27.77 5.38 8.99
N ASN A 128 27.09 4.30 8.66
CA ASN A 128 26.55 4.10 7.32
C ASN A 128 25.33 5.00 7.08
N PRO A 129 25.06 5.39 5.81
CA PRO A 129 23.84 6.09 5.43
C PRO A 129 22.59 5.39 5.95
N PHE A 130 21.58 6.17 6.38
CA PHE A 130 20.35 5.54 6.83
C PHE A 130 19.67 4.80 5.68
N PHE A 131 19.53 5.44 4.52
CA PHE A 131 19.01 4.81 3.31
C PHE A 131 20.13 4.65 2.27
N PRO A 132 20.29 3.48 1.64
CA PRO A 132 19.48 2.27 1.84
C PRO A 132 19.96 1.38 3.01
N ASP A 133 21.20 1.47 3.44
CA ASP A 133 21.92 0.46 4.25
C ASP A 133 21.21 0.16 5.58
N ARG A 134 21.09 1.17 6.43
CA ARG A 134 20.50 1.02 7.77
C ARG A 134 18.98 0.92 7.76
N CYS A 135 18.34 1.40 6.69
CA CYS A 135 16.90 1.34 6.52
C CYS A 135 16.44 -0.08 6.15
N LEU A 136 17.12 -0.72 5.18
CA LEU A 136 16.65 -1.98 4.62
C LEU A 136 17.00 -3.15 5.54
N GLY A 137 15.99 -3.69 6.20
CA GLY A 137 16.12 -4.82 7.11
C GLY A 137 14.76 -5.28 7.59
N HIS A 138 14.76 -6.26 8.50
CA HIS A 138 13.53 -6.85 9.04
C HIS A 138 12.58 -5.81 9.62
N GLY A 139 13.08 -4.89 10.44
CA GLY A 139 12.23 -3.84 11.04
C GLY A 139 11.53 -2.94 10.02
N CYS A 140 12.20 -2.59 8.93
CA CYS A 140 11.60 -1.83 7.83
C CYS A 140 10.49 -2.63 7.14
N THR A 141 10.76 -3.90 6.85
CA THR A 141 9.80 -4.79 6.18
C THR A 141 8.57 -5.02 7.04
N GLU A 142 8.77 -5.33 8.31
CA GLU A 142 7.69 -5.52 9.27
C GLU A 142 6.83 -4.26 9.43
N TRP A 143 7.47 -3.09 9.60
CA TRP A 143 6.78 -1.80 9.66
C TRP A 143 5.94 -1.53 8.42
N ALA A 144 6.52 -1.70 7.23
CA ALA A 144 5.82 -1.44 5.97
C ALA A 144 4.67 -2.43 5.76
N TRP A 145 4.89 -3.70 6.12
CA TRP A 145 3.87 -4.74 6.05
C TRP A 145 2.69 -4.44 6.95
N ASN A 146 2.93 -4.15 8.22
CA ASN A 146 1.88 -3.87 9.20
C ASN A 146 1.01 -2.70 8.75
N ILE A 147 1.61 -1.59 8.25
CA ILE A 147 0.84 -0.45 7.73
C ILE A 147 -0.08 -0.85 6.58
N VAL A 148 0.44 -1.60 5.61
CA VAL A 148 -0.36 -1.99 4.44
C VAL A 148 -1.44 -3.00 4.84
N PHE A 149 -1.09 -3.94 5.71
CA PHE A 149 -2.02 -4.97 6.16
C PHE A 149 -3.17 -4.40 6.98
N ASP A 150 -2.88 -3.49 7.90
CA ASP A 150 -3.89 -2.80 8.71
C ASP A 150 -4.78 -1.91 7.84
N LEU A 151 -4.20 -1.17 6.90
CA LEU A 151 -4.96 -0.35 5.96
C LEU A 151 -5.92 -1.19 5.13
N MET A 152 -5.46 -2.31 4.58
CA MET A 152 -6.32 -3.18 3.78
C MET A 152 -7.37 -3.89 4.64
N GLY A 153 -7.03 -4.30 5.85
CA GLY A 153 -8.00 -4.86 6.79
C GLY A 153 -9.13 -3.89 7.11
N GLU A 154 -8.81 -2.64 7.42
CA GLU A 154 -9.80 -1.60 7.69
C GLU A 154 -10.58 -1.20 6.42
N PHE A 155 -9.93 -1.18 5.25
CA PHE A 155 -10.58 -0.93 3.97
C PHE A 155 -11.69 -1.96 3.68
N PHE A 156 -11.37 -3.24 3.73
CA PHE A 156 -12.36 -4.31 3.47
C PHE A 156 -13.49 -4.31 4.50
N LYS A 157 -13.17 -4.01 5.76
CA LYS A 157 -14.17 -3.83 6.82
C LYS A 157 -15.16 -2.71 6.48
N ARG A 158 -14.66 -1.55 6.00
CA ARG A 158 -15.52 -0.42 5.59
C ARG A 158 -16.34 -0.74 4.35
N VAL A 159 -15.75 -1.43 3.38
CA VAL A 159 -16.46 -1.89 2.18
C VAL A 159 -17.58 -2.89 2.57
N GLY A 160 -17.38 -3.67 3.60
CA GLY A 160 -18.33 -4.69 4.08
C GLY A 160 -18.19 -6.02 3.36
N VAL A 161 -16.99 -6.33 2.86
CA VAL A 161 -16.70 -7.61 2.19
C VAL A 161 -15.54 -8.34 2.86
N THR A 162 -15.53 -9.67 2.74
CA THR A 162 -14.42 -10.50 3.21
C THR A 162 -13.31 -10.50 2.15
N PRO A 163 -12.06 -10.12 2.51
CA PRO A 163 -10.97 -10.15 1.55
C PRO A 163 -10.62 -11.59 1.16
N VAL A 164 -10.20 -11.79 -0.10
CA VAL A 164 -9.85 -13.10 -0.64
C VAL A 164 -8.72 -13.79 0.16
N TYR A 165 -7.80 -13.02 0.70
CA TYR A 165 -6.71 -13.53 1.53
C TYR A 165 -7.12 -13.88 2.97
N ASN A 166 -8.42 -13.82 3.33
CA ASN A 166 -8.85 -14.00 4.71
C ASN A 166 -8.49 -15.39 5.26
N ASP A 167 -8.56 -16.44 4.44
CA ASP A 167 -8.29 -17.81 4.85
C ASP A 167 -6.80 -18.04 5.20
N VAL A 168 -5.91 -17.22 4.65
CA VAL A 168 -4.47 -17.29 4.93
C VAL A 168 -4.00 -16.09 5.77
N ARG A 169 -4.92 -15.28 6.28
CA ARG A 169 -4.64 -14.02 6.97
C ARG A 169 -3.66 -14.18 8.14
N ASP A 170 -3.80 -15.23 8.92
CA ASP A 170 -2.93 -15.47 10.07
C ASP A 170 -1.52 -15.94 9.68
N GLN A 171 -1.37 -16.51 8.48
CA GLN A 171 -0.07 -16.89 7.92
C GLN A 171 0.68 -15.69 7.31
N LEU A 172 -0.04 -14.59 7.05
CA LEU A 172 0.52 -13.36 6.48
C LEU A 172 1.03 -12.38 7.53
N LYS A 173 0.83 -12.65 8.82
CA LYS A 173 1.40 -11.84 9.90
C LYS A 173 2.89 -12.15 10.06
N PRO A 174 3.75 -11.13 10.18
CA PRO A 174 5.18 -11.32 10.40
C PRO A 174 5.48 -11.95 11.75
#